data_ee893f7cbce9272e0419a853534d3e1d
#
_entry.id   ee893f7cbce9272e0419a853534d3e1d
#
_cell.length_a   1.000
_cell.length_b   1.000
_cell.length_c   1.000
_cell.angle_alpha   90.00
_cell.angle_beta   90.00
_cell.angle_gamma   90.00
#
_symmetry.space_group_name_H-M   'P 1'
#
loop_
_entity.id
_entity.type
_entity.pdbx_description
1 polymer ?
#
loop_
_entity_poly.entity_id
_entity_poly.type
_entity_poly.pdbx_seq_one_letter_code
_entity_poly.pdbx_strand_id
1 'polypeptide(L)' 'MENLFLYFLKEEIALLDDKNLYDLYVHYKNKANRKLIKDGDLKAYAKNREYVKVLREEIRKRCSNEEAK' A
#
# COMPACT_ATOMS: atom_id res chain seq x y z
N MET A 1 -13.78 9.49 -8.61
CA MET A 1 -14.06 8.75 -7.39
C MET A 1 -12.88 7.94 -6.89
N GLU A 2 -12.15 7.28 -7.77
CA GLU A 2 -10.97 6.52 -7.38
C GLU A 2 -9.90 7.40 -6.75
N ASN A 3 -9.72 8.61 -7.27
CA ASN A 3 -8.75 9.55 -6.73
C ASN A 3 -9.07 10.00 -5.30
N LEU A 4 -10.36 10.14 -5.00
CA LEU A 4 -10.80 10.50 -3.66
C LEU A 4 -10.53 9.40 -2.66
N PHE A 5 -10.76 8.16 -3.06
CA PHE A 5 -10.48 6.99 -2.22
C PHE A 5 -8.99 6.90 -1.90
N LEU A 6 -8.13 7.08 -2.90
CA LEU A 6 -6.69 7.05 -2.69
C LEU A 6 -6.22 8.19 -1.78
N TYR A 7 -6.87 9.32 -1.87
CA TYR A 7 -6.55 10.46 -1.01
C TYR A 7 -6.82 10.14 0.46
N PHE A 8 -8.00 9.60 0.75
CA PHE A 8 -8.32 9.18 2.12
C PHE A 8 -7.39 8.08 2.62
N LEU A 9 -7.05 7.16 1.74
CA LEU A 9 -6.14 6.07 2.09
C LEU A 9 -4.76 6.62 2.46
N LYS A 10 -4.26 7.60 1.73
CA LYS A 10 -2.97 8.22 2.02
C LYS A 10 -2.97 8.92 3.38
N GLU A 11 -4.04 9.61 3.72
CA GLU A 11 -4.15 10.27 5.01
C GLU A 11 -4.15 9.26 6.17
N GLU A 12 -4.90 8.18 6.03
CA GLU A 12 -4.94 7.13 7.04
C GLU A 12 -3.58 6.46 7.20
N ILE A 13 -2.93 6.18 6.09
CA ILE A 13 -1.61 5.56 6.07
C ILE A 13 -0.57 6.43 6.77
N ALA A 14 -0.66 7.74 6.60
CA ALA A 14 0.28 8.67 7.22
C ALA A 14 0.18 8.66 8.75
N LEU A 15 -0.96 8.24 9.29
CA LEU A 15 -1.18 8.16 10.73
C LEU A 15 -0.71 6.83 11.34
N LEU A 16 -0.42 5.84 10.51
CA LEU A 16 0.02 4.53 11.00
C LEU A 16 1.46 4.59 11.50
N ASP A 17 1.75 3.79 12.55
CA ASP A 17 3.13 3.62 12.98
C ASP A 17 3.87 2.73 11.99
N ASP A 18 5.19 2.67 12.10
CA ASP A 18 6.04 1.96 11.14
C ASP A 18 5.71 0.47 11.07
N LYS A 19 5.45 -0.15 12.21
CA LYS A 19 5.16 -1.58 12.27
C LYS A 19 3.85 -1.89 11.54
N ASN A 20 2.79 -1.14 11.83
CA ASN A 20 1.49 -1.35 11.21
C ASN A 20 1.53 -1.04 9.72
N LEU A 21 2.28 -0.01 9.36
CA LEU A 21 2.46 0.34 7.95
C LEU A 21 3.12 -0.80 7.18
N TYR A 22 4.18 -1.36 7.72
CA TYR A 22 4.90 -2.47 7.08
C TYR A 22 4.03 -3.72 7.01
N ASP A 23 3.30 -4.03 8.08
CA ASP A 23 2.41 -5.18 8.11
C ASP A 23 1.32 -5.08 7.05
N LEU A 24 0.74 -3.90 6.87
CA LEU A 24 -0.24 -3.67 5.83
C LEU A 24 0.36 -3.82 4.44
N TYR A 25 1.57 -3.32 4.24
CA TYR A 25 2.26 -3.43 2.97
C TYR A 25 2.43 -4.89 2.57
N VAL A 26 2.94 -5.71 3.49
CA VAL A 26 3.14 -7.13 3.25
C VAL A 26 1.80 -7.84 3.00
N HIS A 27 0.79 -7.49 3.79
CA HIS A 27 -0.54 -8.08 3.65
C HIS A 27 -1.13 -7.86 2.25
N TYR A 28 -1.13 -6.62 1.78
CA TYR A 28 -1.70 -6.30 0.47
C TYR A 28 -0.84 -6.81 -0.67
N LYS A 29 0.47 -6.85 -0.50
CA LYS A 29 1.38 -7.41 -1.49
C LYS A 29 1.08 -8.89 -1.72
N ASN A 30 0.93 -9.65 -0.64
CA ASN A 30 0.60 -11.07 -0.71
C ASN A 30 -0.81 -11.29 -1.26
N LYS A 31 -1.75 -10.46 -0.87
CA LYS A 31 -3.13 -10.55 -1.35
C LYS A 31 -3.21 -10.29 -2.85
N ALA A 32 -2.47 -9.29 -3.35
CA ALA A 32 -2.44 -9.00 -4.77
C ALA A 32 -1.90 -10.19 -5.58
N ASN A 33 -0.78 -10.76 -5.13
CA ASN A 33 -0.20 -11.91 -5.79
C ASN A 33 -1.14 -13.11 -5.80
N ARG A 34 -1.81 -13.34 -4.67
CA ARG A 34 -2.75 -14.46 -4.55
C ARG A 34 -3.94 -14.28 -5.50
N LYS A 35 -4.48 -13.08 -5.61
CA LYS A 35 -5.61 -12.81 -6.50
C LYS A 35 -5.23 -13.03 -7.95
N LEU A 36 -4.02 -12.65 -8.33
CA LEU A 36 -3.57 -12.86 -9.70
C LEU A 36 -3.36 -14.35 -10.00
N ILE A 37 -2.72 -15.07 -9.11
CA ILE A 37 -2.32 -16.47 -9.34
C ILE A 37 -3.50 -17.43 -9.20
N LYS A 38 -4.30 -17.29 -8.15
CA LYS A 38 -5.38 -18.24 -7.87
C LYS A 38 -6.67 -17.92 -8.58
N ASP A 39 -7.10 -16.67 -8.52
CA ASP A 39 -8.42 -16.28 -9.01
C ASP A 39 -8.41 -15.69 -10.41
N GLY A 40 -7.24 -15.22 -10.87
CA GLY A 40 -7.15 -14.53 -12.16
C GLY A 40 -7.96 -13.26 -12.21
N ASP A 41 -8.27 -12.67 -11.06
CA ASP A 41 -9.09 -11.46 -10.97
C ASP A 41 -8.22 -10.23 -11.16
N LEU A 42 -8.15 -9.77 -12.40
CA LEU A 42 -7.30 -8.63 -12.73
C LEU A 42 -7.76 -7.33 -12.09
N LYS A 43 -9.06 -7.16 -11.86
CA LYS A 43 -9.58 -5.96 -11.22
C LYS A 43 -9.15 -5.89 -9.76
N ALA A 44 -9.30 -6.98 -9.04
CA ALA A 44 -8.87 -7.05 -7.65
C ALA A 44 -7.37 -6.92 -7.52
N TYR A 45 -6.64 -7.53 -8.45
CA TYR A 45 -5.19 -7.43 -8.50
C TYR A 45 -4.74 -5.98 -8.69
N ALA A 46 -5.33 -5.28 -9.65
CA ALA A 46 -4.99 -3.89 -9.93
C ALA A 46 -5.28 -2.99 -8.72
N LYS A 47 -6.44 -3.19 -8.09
CA LYS A 47 -6.83 -2.43 -6.93
C LYS A 47 -5.88 -2.63 -5.76
N ASN A 48 -5.52 -3.89 -5.49
CA ASN A 48 -4.59 -4.21 -4.42
C ASN A 48 -3.18 -3.66 -4.71
N ARG A 49 -2.78 -3.65 -5.98
CA ARG A 49 -1.50 -3.06 -6.37
C ARG A 49 -1.46 -1.56 -6.13
N GLU A 50 -2.58 -0.88 -6.31
CA GLU A 50 -2.65 0.55 -5.98
C GLU A 50 -2.42 0.78 -4.49
N TYR A 51 -3.01 -0.05 -3.64
CA TYR A 51 -2.76 0.03 -2.20
C TYR A 51 -1.29 -0.21 -1.88
N VAL A 52 -0.69 -1.23 -2.49
CA VAL A 52 0.72 -1.54 -2.29
C VAL A 52 1.60 -0.36 -2.70
N LYS A 53 1.27 0.28 -3.80
CA LYS A 53 2.02 1.43 -4.29
C LYS A 53 1.99 2.59 -3.30
N VAL A 54 0.81 2.91 -2.76
CA VAL A 54 0.66 3.98 -1.79
C VAL A 54 1.43 3.68 -0.50
N LEU A 55 1.31 2.45 -0.01
CA LEU A 55 2.01 2.01 1.19
C LEU A 55 3.53 2.06 0.99
N ARG A 56 3.99 1.62 -0.17
CA ARG A 56 5.40 1.63 -0.51
C ARG A 56 5.96 3.05 -0.56
N GLU A 57 5.21 3.97 -1.12
CA GLU A 57 5.62 5.37 -1.18
C GLU A 57 5.78 5.98 0.21
N GLU A 58 4.86 5.67 1.12
CA GLU A 58 4.95 6.15 2.49
C GLU A 58 6.16 5.56 3.21
N ILE A 59 6.42 4.27 3.01
CA ILE A 59 7.59 3.62 3.59
C ILE A 59 8.88 4.30 3.10
N ARG A 60 8.97 4.55 1.80
CA ARG A 60 10.13 5.22 1.21
C ARG A 60 10.31 6.62 1.77
N LYS A 61 9.22 7.34 1.92
CA LYS A 61 9.25 8.70 2.45
C LYS A 61 9.82 8.72 3.86
N ARG A 62 9.39 7.78 4.70
CA ARG A 62 9.88 7.68 6.07
C ARG A 62 11.35 7.31 6.13
N CYS A 63 11.76 6.35 5.31
CA CYS A 63 13.16 5.95 5.23
C CYS A 63 14.04 7.08 4.74
N SER A 64 13.58 7.82 3.74
CA SER A 64 14.32 8.95 3.19
C SER A 64 14.50 10.05 4.23
N ASN A 65 13.49 10.31 5.04
CA ASN A 65 13.56 11.29 6.11
C ASN A 65 14.59 10.88 7.18
N GLU A 66 14.67 9.60 7.48
CA GLU A 66 15.64 9.09 8.42
C GLU A 66 17.06 9.25 7.90
N GLU A 67 17.26 8.98 6.62
CA GLU A 67 18.56 9.13 6.00
C GLU A 67 19.01 10.59 5.91
N ALA A 68 18.06 11.50 5.80
CA ALA A 68 18.35 12.93 5.72
C ALA A 68 18.87 13.51 7.04
N LYS A 69 18.74 12.78 8.12
CA LYS A 69 19.31 13.18 9.40
C LYS A 69 20.77 12.78 9.50
#